data_ce11df7048d4ee024a1724c262b07324
#
_entry.id   ce11df7048d4ee024a1724c262b07324
#
_cell.length_a   1.000
_cell.length_b   1.000
_cell.length_c   1.000
_cell.angle_alpha   90.00
_cell.angle_beta   90.00
_cell.angle_gamma   90.00
#
_symmetry.space_group_name_H-M   'P 1'
#
loop_
_entity.id
_entity.type
_entity.pdbx_description
1 polymer ?
#
loop_
_entity_poly.entity_id
_entity_poly.type
_entity_poly.pdbx_seq_one_letter_code
_entity_poly.pdbx_strand_id
1 'polypeptide(L)'
;MPPEPTPEEISTQQRYLSLGLSDSEFQLVCELLGRKPNLTETGIYGVMWSEHCSYKTSKMQLSRFPTEGPNVLQGPGEGAGVVDLGDGWAVVFKVESHNHPSAIEPYQGAATGVGGILRDIYSMGARPVAFLNSLRFGPLSDKKDPGSPTSKRNQYLFGGVVAGIAGYGNCIGVPTVAGEVGFDACYSGNPLVNAMCVGVIRHEDLQHGRAEGIGNPVIYVGAATGRDGIHGATFASEELNEESEAKRPSVQVGDPFMGKLVLEACLELFQSGAVISVQDMGAAGLTCSSTEMAEKGGNGMELDLDLVPQRALEMSPYEIMLSESQERMLLVAKAGREEEVFEICRKWEVPACTIGRVIPETVLRLKHRGASAAELPLDRLLGSCPLYQRDAVPSEKQLSRQKKNAVNWDVPDDIGALFKEMIVQPELASKRWVYRQYDSMVRTLSLIHI
;
A
#
# COMPACT_ATOMS: atom_id res chain seq x y z
N MET A 1 -7.74 -6.99 29.11
CA MET A 1 -8.64 -6.56 28.01
C MET A 1 -10.05 -7.11 28.27
N PRO A 2 -11.13 -6.46 27.83
CA PRO A 2 -12.42 -7.12 27.79
C PRO A 2 -12.31 -8.40 26.94
N PRO A 3 -13.08 -9.44 27.24
CA PRO A 3 -13.06 -10.68 26.46
C PRO A 3 -13.44 -10.36 25.00
N GLU A 4 -12.78 -11.02 24.05
CA GLU A 4 -13.15 -10.90 22.64
C GLU A 4 -14.60 -11.39 22.42
N PRO A 5 -15.34 -10.78 21.49
CA PRO A 5 -16.69 -11.23 21.19
C PRO A 5 -16.68 -12.67 20.67
N THR A 6 -17.62 -13.44 21.14
CA THR A 6 -17.83 -14.82 20.64
C THR A 6 -18.32 -14.81 19.19
N PRO A 7 -18.14 -15.91 18.43
CA PRO A 7 -18.68 -16.03 17.07
C PRO A 7 -20.20 -15.80 17.00
N GLU A 8 -20.94 -16.16 18.07
CA GLU A 8 -22.37 -15.91 18.16
C GLU A 8 -22.69 -14.42 18.32
N GLU A 9 -21.94 -13.70 19.15
CA GLU A 9 -22.09 -12.25 19.33
C GLU A 9 -21.70 -11.48 18.06
N ILE A 10 -20.66 -11.92 17.35
CA ILE A 10 -20.29 -11.34 16.04
C ILE A 10 -21.45 -11.44 15.05
N SER A 11 -22.08 -12.61 14.99
CA SER A 11 -23.20 -12.88 14.10
C SER A 11 -24.47 -12.11 14.52
N THR A 12 -24.90 -12.24 15.78
CA THR A 12 -26.18 -11.68 16.26
C THR A 12 -26.17 -10.17 16.38
N GLN A 13 -25.02 -9.57 16.72
CA GLN A 13 -24.83 -8.12 16.85
C GLN A 13 -24.33 -7.49 15.53
N GLN A 14 -24.25 -8.27 14.46
CA GLN A 14 -23.78 -7.83 13.12
C GLN A 14 -22.42 -7.11 13.15
N ARG A 15 -21.52 -7.50 14.06
CA ARG A 15 -20.21 -6.85 14.19
C ARG A 15 -19.35 -6.99 12.93
N TYR A 16 -19.59 -8.01 12.11
CA TYR A 16 -18.92 -8.21 10.82
C TYR A 16 -19.11 -7.04 9.84
N LEU A 17 -20.19 -6.25 9.96
CA LEU A 17 -20.38 -5.03 9.16
C LEU A 17 -19.27 -4.00 9.43
N SER A 18 -18.94 -3.79 10.72
CA SER A 18 -17.85 -2.89 11.09
C SER A 18 -16.47 -3.43 10.76
N LEU A 19 -16.36 -4.73 10.43
CA LEU A 19 -15.15 -5.41 10.00
C LEU A 19 -15.04 -5.49 8.46
N GLY A 20 -15.97 -4.87 7.72
CA GLY A 20 -15.91 -4.74 6.27
C GLY A 20 -16.61 -5.83 5.46
N LEU A 21 -17.39 -6.71 6.11
CA LEU A 21 -18.18 -7.74 5.42
C LEU A 21 -19.67 -7.32 5.35
N SER A 22 -20.29 -7.49 4.20
CA SER A 22 -21.75 -7.41 4.05
C SER A 22 -22.44 -8.66 4.63
N ASP A 23 -23.76 -8.60 4.83
CA ASP A 23 -24.55 -9.74 5.31
C ASP A 23 -24.35 -10.99 4.42
N SER A 24 -24.37 -10.83 3.09
CA SER A 24 -24.17 -11.92 2.15
C SER A 24 -22.74 -12.47 2.16
N GLU A 25 -21.74 -11.62 2.32
CA GLU A 25 -20.34 -12.04 2.44
C GLU A 25 -20.11 -12.80 3.75
N PHE A 26 -20.63 -12.30 4.87
CA PHE A 26 -20.52 -13.01 6.15
C PHE A 26 -21.21 -14.38 6.13
N GLN A 27 -22.39 -14.46 5.52
CA GLN A 27 -23.07 -15.76 5.33
C GLN A 27 -22.22 -16.71 4.51
N LEU A 28 -21.64 -16.25 3.39
CA LEU A 28 -20.75 -17.05 2.56
C LEU A 28 -19.52 -17.53 3.35
N VAL A 29 -18.91 -16.67 4.18
CA VAL A 29 -17.80 -17.08 5.06
C VAL A 29 -18.22 -18.20 6.01
N CYS A 30 -19.40 -18.12 6.62
CA CYS A 30 -19.93 -19.17 7.48
C CYS A 30 -20.12 -20.50 6.73
N GLU A 31 -20.62 -20.46 5.50
CA GLU A 31 -20.79 -21.62 4.63
C GLU A 31 -19.43 -22.23 4.26
N LEU A 32 -18.48 -21.43 3.85
CA LEU A 32 -17.13 -21.86 3.49
C LEU A 32 -16.39 -22.52 4.66
N LEU A 33 -16.52 -21.96 5.85
CA LEU A 33 -15.88 -22.52 7.06
C LEU A 33 -16.66 -23.68 7.67
N GLY A 34 -17.95 -23.83 7.34
CA GLY A 34 -18.86 -24.79 7.98
C GLY A 34 -19.21 -24.44 9.43
N ARG A 35 -18.87 -23.23 9.85
CA ARG A 35 -19.11 -22.67 11.21
C ARG A 35 -19.06 -21.16 11.19
N LYS A 36 -19.50 -20.51 12.25
CA LYS A 36 -19.28 -19.06 12.43
C LYS A 36 -17.81 -18.78 12.69
N PRO A 37 -17.21 -17.77 12.03
CA PRO A 37 -15.83 -17.35 12.26
C PRO A 37 -15.69 -16.62 13.63
N ASN A 38 -14.52 -16.72 14.24
CA ASN A 38 -14.16 -15.90 15.38
C ASN A 38 -13.76 -14.46 14.96
N LEU A 39 -13.39 -13.58 15.91
CA LEU A 39 -13.06 -12.19 15.62
C LEU A 39 -11.88 -12.06 14.66
N THR A 40 -10.81 -12.80 14.91
CA THR A 40 -9.59 -12.78 14.06
C THR A 40 -9.90 -13.25 12.65
N GLU A 41 -10.61 -14.36 12.50
CA GLU A 41 -11.03 -14.90 11.20
C GLU A 41 -11.96 -13.93 10.45
N THR A 42 -12.93 -13.34 11.16
CA THR A 42 -13.84 -12.35 10.57
C THR A 42 -13.09 -11.12 10.06
N GLY A 43 -12.13 -10.62 10.85
CA GLY A 43 -11.28 -9.50 10.46
C GLY A 43 -10.41 -9.81 9.25
N ILE A 44 -9.80 -11.00 9.21
CA ILE A 44 -8.98 -11.45 8.07
C ILE A 44 -9.83 -11.53 6.80
N TYR A 45 -11.01 -12.14 6.85
CA TYR A 45 -11.92 -12.15 5.69
C TYR A 45 -12.35 -10.75 5.29
N GLY A 46 -12.68 -9.88 6.27
CA GLY A 46 -13.11 -8.51 6.02
C GLY A 46 -12.08 -7.69 5.25
N VAL A 47 -10.81 -7.77 5.66
CA VAL A 47 -9.73 -7.04 4.98
C VAL A 47 -9.35 -7.68 3.65
N MET A 48 -9.23 -9.01 3.57
CA MET A 48 -8.88 -9.70 2.32
C MET A 48 -9.98 -9.60 1.27
N TRP A 49 -11.24 -9.48 1.67
CA TRP A 49 -12.39 -9.27 0.78
C TRP A 49 -12.76 -7.78 0.63
N SER A 50 -11.96 -6.85 1.15
CA SER A 50 -12.11 -5.43 0.85
C SER A 50 -11.86 -5.15 -0.63
N GLU A 51 -12.39 -4.04 -1.17
CA GLU A 51 -12.07 -3.62 -2.54
C GLU A 51 -10.57 -3.39 -2.72
N HIS A 52 -9.88 -2.91 -1.68
CA HIS A 52 -8.45 -2.64 -1.70
C HIS A 52 -7.61 -3.90 -1.96
N CYS A 53 -7.89 -5.02 -1.25
CA CYS A 53 -7.09 -6.26 -1.38
C CYS A 53 -7.57 -7.16 -2.51
N SER A 54 -8.89 -7.27 -2.71
CA SER A 54 -9.47 -8.25 -3.65
C SER A 54 -9.81 -7.69 -5.03
N TYR A 55 -9.94 -6.35 -5.14
CA TYR A 55 -10.47 -5.71 -6.36
C TYR A 55 -11.84 -6.27 -6.78
N LYS A 56 -12.66 -6.70 -5.79
CA LYS A 56 -13.91 -7.44 -6.03
C LYS A 56 -14.89 -6.74 -6.98
N THR A 57 -14.86 -5.41 -7.06
CA THR A 57 -15.71 -4.62 -7.93
C THR A 57 -14.97 -4.16 -9.21
N SER A 58 -13.68 -3.83 -9.12
CA SER A 58 -12.90 -3.25 -10.21
C SER A 58 -12.16 -4.28 -11.08
N LYS A 59 -11.90 -5.49 -10.59
CA LYS A 59 -11.10 -6.53 -11.26
C LYS A 59 -11.55 -6.82 -12.69
N MET A 60 -12.87 -6.86 -12.94
CA MET A 60 -13.42 -7.09 -14.28
C MET A 60 -13.10 -5.96 -15.27
N GLN A 61 -12.92 -4.74 -14.80
CA GLN A 61 -12.54 -3.61 -15.64
C GLN A 61 -11.00 -3.57 -15.81
N LEU A 62 -10.27 -3.85 -14.74
CA LEU A 62 -8.79 -3.91 -14.77
C LEU A 62 -8.28 -4.99 -15.73
N SER A 63 -8.95 -6.15 -15.81
CA SER A 63 -8.59 -7.24 -16.74
C SER A 63 -8.68 -6.85 -18.23
N ARG A 64 -9.27 -5.71 -18.57
CA ARG A 64 -9.37 -5.19 -19.94
C ARG A 64 -8.13 -4.41 -20.38
N PHE A 65 -7.25 -4.04 -19.44
CA PHE A 65 -5.99 -3.37 -19.76
C PHE A 65 -4.98 -4.39 -20.30
N PRO A 66 -4.15 -4.00 -21.28
CA PRO A 66 -3.07 -4.85 -21.75
C PRO A 66 -2.00 -4.96 -20.66
N THR A 67 -1.73 -6.19 -20.23
CA THR A 67 -0.76 -6.51 -19.17
C THR A 67 0.36 -7.41 -19.63
N GLU A 68 0.34 -7.80 -20.89
CA GLU A 68 1.32 -8.67 -21.54
C GLU A 68 1.99 -7.96 -22.74
N GLY A 69 3.22 -8.32 -23.01
CA GLY A 69 3.98 -7.77 -24.14
C GLY A 69 5.40 -8.32 -24.16
N PRO A 70 6.14 -8.16 -25.29
CA PRO A 70 7.47 -8.75 -25.45
C PRO A 70 8.51 -8.26 -24.42
N ASN A 71 8.29 -7.07 -23.86
CA ASN A 71 9.21 -6.49 -22.88
C ASN A 71 8.68 -6.61 -21.44
N VAL A 72 7.49 -7.21 -21.20
CA VAL A 72 6.94 -7.39 -19.87
C VAL A 72 7.52 -8.66 -19.26
N LEU A 73 8.34 -8.51 -18.20
CA LEU A 73 8.91 -9.64 -17.45
C LEU A 73 8.01 -10.05 -16.29
N GLN A 74 7.34 -9.08 -15.69
CA GLN A 74 6.36 -9.31 -14.62
C GLN A 74 5.15 -8.40 -14.82
N GLY A 75 4.00 -9.00 -15.08
CA GLY A 75 2.69 -8.35 -15.07
C GLY A 75 2.03 -8.39 -13.68
N PRO A 76 0.68 -8.24 -13.59
CA PRO A 76 -0.06 -8.32 -12.32
C PRO A 76 0.19 -9.64 -11.58
N GLY A 77 0.19 -9.58 -10.23
CA GLY A 77 0.33 -10.73 -9.33
C GLY A 77 1.52 -10.66 -8.38
N GLU A 78 2.42 -9.70 -8.56
CA GLU A 78 3.51 -9.38 -7.63
C GLU A 78 3.42 -7.91 -7.19
N GLY A 79 4.31 -7.50 -6.27
CA GLY A 79 4.30 -6.15 -5.68
C GLY A 79 4.47 -5.02 -6.70
N ALA A 80 5.20 -5.25 -7.80
CA ALA A 80 5.49 -4.25 -8.82
C ALA A 80 5.53 -4.85 -10.24
N GLY A 81 5.36 -4.01 -11.24
CA GLY A 81 5.57 -4.35 -12.63
C GLY A 81 7.05 -4.34 -13.01
N VAL A 82 7.46 -5.25 -13.91
CA VAL A 82 8.85 -5.35 -14.39
C VAL A 82 8.89 -5.35 -15.90
N VAL A 83 9.71 -4.47 -16.46
CA VAL A 83 9.88 -4.31 -17.92
C VAL A 83 11.36 -4.43 -18.29
N ASP A 84 11.63 -5.20 -19.33
CA ASP A 84 12.97 -5.39 -19.89
C ASP A 84 13.54 -4.08 -20.48
N LEU A 85 14.78 -3.77 -20.14
CA LEU A 85 15.56 -2.66 -20.72
C LEU A 85 16.60 -3.14 -21.75
N GLY A 86 16.75 -4.44 -21.93
CA GLY A 86 17.82 -5.04 -22.71
C GLY A 86 19.10 -5.29 -21.89
N ASP A 87 20.03 -6.02 -22.47
CA ASP A 87 21.34 -6.35 -21.89
C ASP A 87 21.29 -6.98 -20.50
N GLY A 88 20.19 -7.71 -20.17
CA GLY A 88 19.95 -8.35 -18.89
C GLY A 88 19.56 -7.40 -17.76
N TRP A 89 19.17 -6.17 -18.07
CA TRP A 89 18.64 -5.19 -17.12
C TRP A 89 17.13 -5.04 -17.23
N ALA A 90 16.48 -4.79 -16.13
CA ALA A 90 15.07 -4.46 -16.06
C ALA A 90 14.79 -3.23 -15.19
N VAL A 91 13.70 -2.55 -15.50
CA VAL A 91 13.10 -1.54 -14.64
C VAL A 91 11.93 -2.15 -13.88
N VAL A 92 11.90 -1.90 -12.58
CA VAL A 92 10.82 -2.26 -11.67
C VAL A 92 10.12 -0.98 -11.25
N PHE A 93 8.80 -0.93 -11.36
CA PHE A 93 8.07 0.30 -11.01
C PHE A 93 6.68 0.00 -10.48
N LYS A 94 6.23 0.87 -9.59
CA LYS A 94 4.87 0.89 -9.07
C LYS A 94 4.41 2.32 -8.84
N VAL A 95 3.15 2.58 -9.14
CA VAL A 95 2.42 3.79 -8.75
C VAL A 95 1.22 3.40 -7.92
N GLU A 96 1.01 4.09 -6.83
CA GLU A 96 -0.12 3.87 -5.94
C GLU A 96 -0.67 5.19 -5.41
N SER A 97 -1.98 5.24 -5.17
CA SER A 97 -2.65 6.38 -4.57
C SER A 97 -2.82 6.18 -3.06
N HIS A 98 -2.51 7.21 -2.27
CA HIS A 98 -2.69 7.22 -0.81
C HIS A 98 -3.55 8.41 -0.38
N ASN A 99 -4.79 8.47 -0.89
CA ASN A 99 -5.67 9.63 -0.82
C ASN A 99 -6.33 9.80 0.55
N HIS A 100 -7.10 8.80 1.01
CA HIS A 100 -7.86 8.85 2.26
C HIS A 100 -6.99 9.11 3.50
N PRO A 101 -5.86 8.40 3.70
CA PRO A 101 -4.96 8.71 4.79
C PRO A 101 -4.44 10.15 4.71
N SER A 102 -4.13 10.65 3.51
CA SER A 102 -3.66 12.02 3.29
C SER A 102 -4.74 13.07 3.52
N ALA A 103 -6.02 12.73 3.35
CA ALA A 103 -7.14 13.63 3.65
C ALA A 103 -7.29 13.86 5.17
N ILE A 104 -6.90 12.89 6.00
CA ILE A 104 -6.99 12.96 7.47
C ILE A 104 -5.68 13.51 8.06
N GLU A 105 -4.56 12.87 7.74
CA GLU A 105 -3.20 13.21 8.17
C GLU A 105 -2.29 13.42 6.96
N PRO A 106 -2.27 14.61 6.36
CA PRO A 106 -1.62 14.81 5.07
C PRO A 106 -0.12 14.52 5.07
N TYR A 107 0.58 14.78 6.17
CA TYR A 107 2.00 14.47 6.28
C TYR A 107 2.23 12.95 6.35
N GLN A 108 1.62 12.27 7.31
CA GLN A 108 1.82 10.84 7.50
C GLN A 108 1.20 10.01 6.37
N GLY A 109 0.01 10.38 5.89
CA GLY A 109 -0.62 9.73 4.76
C GLY A 109 0.24 9.77 3.50
N ALA A 110 0.85 10.92 3.18
CA ALA A 110 1.73 11.03 2.04
C ALA A 110 3.10 10.36 2.25
N ALA A 111 3.67 10.46 3.46
CA ALA A 111 4.92 9.79 3.81
C ALA A 111 4.81 8.27 3.68
N THR A 112 3.73 7.67 4.20
CA THR A 112 3.50 6.23 4.10
C THR A 112 3.14 5.78 2.68
N GLY A 113 2.53 6.65 1.87
CA GLY A 113 2.35 6.41 0.44
C GLY A 113 3.69 6.22 -0.28
N VAL A 114 4.69 7.07 0.02
CA VAL A 114 6.06 6.90 -0.51
C VAL A 114 6.72 5.64 0.05
N GLY A 115 6.57 5.37 1.36
CA GLY A 115 7.14 4.19 2.02
C GLY A 115 6.61 2.88 1.46
N GLY A 116 5.28 2.79 1.20
CA GLY A 116 4.64 1.61 0.65
C GLY A 116 5.19 1.22 -0.72
N ILE A 117 5.14 2.14 -1.68
CA ILE A 117 5.65 1.86 -3.04
C ILE A 117 7.15 1.57 -3.08
N LEU A 118 7.92 2.14 -2.15
CA LEU A 118 9.33 1.84 -2.01
C LEU A 118 9.55 0.37 -1.62
N ARG A 119 8.77 -0.14 -0.65
CA ARG A 119 8.84 -1.53 -0.18
C ARG A 119 8.53 -2.51 -1.30
N ASP A 120 7.52 -2.23 -2.13
CA ASP A 120 7.19 -3.05 -3.29
C ASP A 120 8.37 -3.17 -4.28
N ILE A 121 9.12 -2.10 -4.49
CA ILE A 121 10.26 -2.12 -5.40
C ILE A 121 11.39 -3.00 -4.88
N TYR A 122 11.79 -2.84 -3.62
CA TYR A 122 12.91 -3.62 -3.11
C TYR A 122 12.50 -5.03 -2.66
N SER A 123 11.22 -5.32 -2.40
CA SER A 123 10.75 -6.70 -2.23
C SER A 123 10.93 -7.55 -3.48
N MET A 124 10.90 -6.91 -4.67
CA MET A 124 11.24 -7.55 -5.95
C MET A 124 12.76 -7.69 -6.19
N GLY A 125 13.61 -7.30 -5.21
CA GLY A 125 15.07 -7.31 -5.33
C GLY A 125 15.67 -6.06 -5.98
N ALA A 126 14.85 -5.14 -6.48
CA ALA A 126 15.32 -3.97 -7.22
C ALA A 126 15.82 -2.86 -6.28
N ARG A 127 16.90 -2.18 -6.69
CA ARG A 127 17.35 -0.97 -6.01
C ARG A 127 16.53 0.24 -6.46
N PRO A 128 15.82 0.92 -5.55
CA PRO A 128 15.12 2.16 -5.87
C PRO A 128 16.07 3.26 -6.32
N VAL A 129 15.74 3.94 -7.41
CA VAL A 129 16.60 4.99 -8.03
C VAL A 129 15.88 6.31 -8.26
N ALA A 130 14.54 6.31 -8.31
CA ALA A 130 13.79 7.54 -8.53
C ALA A 130 12.39 7.49 -7.94
N PHE A 131 11.92 8.65 -7.45
CA PHE A 131 10.52 8.91 -7.14
C PHE A 131 9.91 9.90 -8.14
N LEU A 132 8.62 9.73 -8.39
CA LEU A 132 7.78 10.64 -9.15
C LEU A 132 6.43 10.78 -8.43
N ASN A 133 5.76 11.92 -8.60
CA ASN A 133 4.48 12.15 -7.95
C ASN A 133 3.47 12.77 -8.92
N SER A 134 2.19 12.37 -8.80
CA SER A 134 1.08 13.02 -9.48
C SER A 134 0.05 13.44 -8.42
N LEU A 135 -0.03 14.75 -8.18
CA LEU A 135 -0.78 15.30 -7.06
C LEU A 135 -1.93 16.18 -7.56
N ARG A 136 -3.10 16.05 -6.92
CA ARG A 136 -4.28 16.88 -7.20
C ARG A 136 -4.88 17.38 -5.92
N PHE A 137 -5.19 18.66 -5.88
CA PHE A 137 -5.77 19.34 -4.70
C PHE A 137 -6.96 20.20 -5.10
N GLY A 138 -7.78 20.56 -4.13
CA GLY A 138 -8.74 21.63 -4.29
C GLY A 138 -8.06 22.99 -4.47
N PRO A 139 -8.76 24.02 -4.98
CA PRO A 139 -8.22 25.37 -5.15
C PRO A 139 -7.64 25.91 -3.85
N LEU A 140 -6.43 26.47 -3.92
CA LEU A 140 -5.74 27.03 -2.74
C LEU A 140 -6.28 28.40 -2.31
N SER A 141 -7.03 29.05 -3.19
CA SER A 141 -7.71 30.31 -2.89
C SER A 141 -9.04 30.38 -3.67
N ASP A 142 -10.03 30.99 -3.08
CA ASP A 142 -11.24 31.40 -3.75
C ASP A 142 -11.14 32.89 -4.07
N LYS A 143 -11.41 33.29 -5.32
CA LYS A 143 -11.40 34.72 -5.73
C LYS A 143 -12.43 35.55 -4.94
N LYS A 144 -13.55 34.93 -4.50
CA LYS A 144 -14.61 35.59 -3.75
C LYS A 144 -14.39 35.60 -2.24
N ASP A 145 -13.75 34.55 -1.70
CA ASP A 145 -13.41 34.41 -0.29
C ASP A 145 -12.05 33.69 -0.14
N PRO A 146 -10.93 34.44 -0.29
CA PRO A 146 -9.59 33.84 -0.19
C PRO A 146 -9.29 33.18 1.15
N GLY A 147 -10.02 33.57 2.21
CA GLY A 147 -9.86 33.05 3.57
C GLY A 147 -10.88 31.98 3.97
N SER A 148 -11.66 31.46 3.03
CA SER A 148 -12.69 30.47 3.31
C SER A 148 -12.14 29.23 4.04
N PRO A 149 -12.95 28.56 4.86
CA PRO A 149 -12.55 27.30 5.52
C PRO A 149 -12.05 26.25 4.51
N THR A 150 -12.70 26.14 3.35
CA THR A 150 -12.30 25.21 2.28
C THR A 150 -10.92 25.57 1.73
N SER A 151 -10.64 26.84 1.42
CA SER A 151 -9.31 27.26 0.95
C SER A 151 -8.22 26.98 1.98
N LYS A 152 -8.47 27.27 3.25
CA LYS A 152 -7.54 26.95 4.35
C LYS A 152 -7.29 25.46 4.48
N ARG A 153 -8.35 24.64 4.40
CA ARG A 153 -8.21 23.18 4.42
C ARG A 153 -7.39 22.68 3.24
N ASN A 154 -7.65 23.14 2.02
CA ASN A 154 -6.89 22.76 0.83
C ASN A 154 -5.41 23.17 0.95
N GLN A 155 -5.10 24.36 1.50
CA GLN A 155 -3.73 24.79 1.77
C GLN A 155 -3.03 23.88 2.80
N TYR A 156 -3.73 23.49 3.86
CA TYR A 156 -3.22 22.55 4.88
C TYR A 156 -2.90 21.18 4.25
N LEU A 157 -3.83 20.63 3.47
CA LEU A 157 -3.64 19.35 2.78
C LEU A 157 -2.46 19.42 1.80
N PHE A 158 -2.41 20.45 0.97
CA PHE A 158 -1.31 20.66 0.03
C PHE A 158 0.05 20.75 0.72
N GLY A 159 0.16 21.59 1.74
CA GLY A 159 1.40 21.77 2.48
C GLY A 159 1.85 20.49 3.18
N GLY A 160 0.93 19.80 3.84
CA GLY A 160 1.20 18.55 4.57
C GLY A 160 1.62 17.40 3.64
N VAL A 161 0.93 17.21 2.52
CA VAL A 161 1.26 16.17 1.53
C VAL A 161 2.66 16.39 0.95
N VAL A 162 2.96 17.61 0.48
CA VAL A 162 4.28 17.91 -0.08
C VAL A 162 5.39 17.71 0.95
N ALA A 163 5.17 18.14 2.20
CA ALA A 163 6.11 17.94 3.30
C ALA A 163 6.29 16.46 3.67
N GLY A 164 5.22 15.66 3.66
CA GLY A 164 5.27 14.23 3.94
C GLY A 164 6.08 13.45 2.90
N ILE A 165 5.83 13.72 1.61
CA ILE A 165 6.62 13.14 0.50
C ILE A 165 8.10 13.51 0.64
N ALA A 166 8.39 14.79 0.90
CA ALA A 166 9.76 15.27 1.10
C ALA A 166 10.42 14.60 2.30
N GLY A 167 9.74 14.59 3.45
CA GLY A 167 10.27 14.05 4.70
C GLY A 167 10.65 12.56 4.58
N TYR A 168 9.83 11.78 3.93
CA TYR A 168 10.13 10.36 3.73
C TYR A 168 11.18 10.15 2.62
N GLY A 169 10.95 10.67 1.42
CA GLY A 169 11.80 10.44 0.26
C GLY A 169 13.22 10.95 0.42
N ASN A 170 13.40 12.15 0.99
CA ASN A 170 14.72 12.73 1.22
C ASN A 170 15.52 11.91 2.24
N CYS A 171 14.88 11.44 3.32
CA CYS A 171 15.53 10.62 4.35
C CYS A 171 15.97 9.25 3.81
N ILE A 172 15.15 8.61 2.99
CA ILE A 172 15.50 7.36 2.29
C ILE A 172 16.70 7.55 1.36
N GLY A 173 16.90 8.76 0.86
CA GLY A 173 17.98 9.06 -0.06
C GLY A 173 17.73 8.54 -1.47
N VAL A 174 16.49 8.59 -1.96
CA VAL A 174 16.09 8.36 -3.34
C VAL A 174 15.59 9.67 -3.93
N PRO A 175 16.12 10.14 -5.06
CA PRO A 175 15.76 11.45 -5.61
C PRO A 175 14.32 11.46 -6.16
N THR A 176 13.59 12.55 -5.92
CA THR A 176 12.34 12.85 -6.60
C THR A 176 12.65 13.64 -7.87
N VAL A 177 12.56 12.98 -9.03
CA VAL A 177 13.10 13.51 -10.30
C VAL A 177 12.07 14.16 -11.20
N ALA A 178 10.78 13.85 -11.01
CA ALA A 178 9.69 14.39 -11.81
C ALA A 178 8.36 14.34 -11.05
N GLY A 179 7.34 14.94 -11.66
CA GLY A 179 5.97 14.91 -11.15
C GLY A 179 5.12 16.04 -11.70
N GLU A 180 3.88 16.08 -11.26
CA GLU A 180 2.92 17.11 -11.62
C GLU A 180 2.02 17.47 -10.45
N VAL A 181 1.51 18.69 -10.45
CA VAL A 181 0.56 19.18 -9.45
C VAL A 181 -0.55 19.94 -10.15
N GLY A 182 -1.79 19.51 -9.93
CA GLY A 182 -2.99 20.13 -10.46
C GLY A 182 -3.99 20.53 -9.36
N PHE A 183 -4.93 21.42 -9.72
CA PHE A 183 -5.91 21.95 -8.80
C PHE A 183 -7.30 21.96 -9.44
N ASP A 184 -8.27 21.28 -8.83
CA ASP A 184 -9.67 21.31 -9.25
C ASP A 184 -10.57 21.21 -8.02
N ALA A 185 -11.74 21.84 -8.07
CA ALA A 185 -12.69 21.87 -6.96
C ALA A 185 -13.14 20.47 -6.52
N CYS A 186 -13.12 19.48 -7.41
CA CYS A 186 -13.50 18.11 -7.08
C CYS A 186 -12.55 17.42 -6.09
N TYR A 187 -11.31 17.93 -5.93
CA TYR A 187 -10.34 17.41 -4.96
C TYR A 187 -10.34 18.15 -3.62
N SER A 188 -11.31 19.06 -3.40
CA SER A 188 -11.42 19.76 -2.12
C SER A 188 -11.74 18.77 -0.99
N GLY A 189 -10.91 18.75 0.05
CA GLY A 189 -11.07 17.87 1.21
C GLY A 189 -10.56 16.44 1.02
N ASN A 190 -10.48 15.94 -0.22
CA ASN A 190 -9.92 14.61 -0.53
C ASN A 190 -8.92 14.72 -1.69
N PRO A 191 -7.64 15.02 -1.41
CA PRO A 191 -6.62 15.17 -2.44
C PRO A 191 -6.31 13.84 -3.13
N LEU A 192 -5.92 13.88 -4.39
CA LEU A 192 -5.34 12.74 -5.07
C LEU A 192 -3.81 12.77 -4.85
N VAL A 193 -3.29 11.75 -4.19
CA VAL A 193 -1.87 11.63 -3.85
C VAL A 193 -1.33 10.35 -4.47
N ASN A 194 -0.81 10.46 -5.69
CA ASN A 194 -0.14 9.34 -6.35
C ASN A 194 1.36 9.46 -6.15
N ALA A 195 1.96 8.42 -5.60
CA ALA A 195 3.40 8.27 -5.50
C ALA A 195 3.86 7.13 -6.40
N MET A 196 4.96 7.33 -7.10
CA MET A 196 5.59 6.32 -7.96
C MET A 196 7.04 6.13 -7.55
N CYS A 197 7.47 4.88 -7.47
CA CYS A 197 8.88 4.53 -7.31
C CYS A 197 9.34 3.69 -8.49
N VAL A 198 10.58 3.97 -8.90
CA VAL A 198 11.27 3.24 -9.96
C VAL A 198 12.55 2.66 -9.40
N GLY A 199 12.80 1.39 -9.68
CA GLY A 199 14.02 0.67 -9.35
C GLY A 199 14.65 0.03 -10.56
N VAL A 200 15.89 -0.41 -10.43
CA VAL A 200 16.63 -1.15 -11.45
C VAL A 200 17.15 -2.46 -10.89
N ILE A 201 17.21 -3.49 -11.75
CA ILE A 201 17.60 -4.85 -11.34
C ILE A 201 18.20 -5.60 -12.52
N ARG A 202 19.04 -6.61 -12.25
CA ARG A 202 19.38 -7.64 -13.23
C ARG A 202 18.24 -8.67 -13.31
N HIS A 203 17.99 -9.24 -14.49
CA HIS A 203 16.96 -10.26 -14.67
C HIS A 203 17.15 -11.44 -13.69
N GLU A 204 18.39 -11.85 -13.50
CA GLU A 204 18.78 -12.98 -12.63
C GLU A 204 18.56 -12.75 -11.14
N ASP A 205 18.43 -11.47 -10.72
CA ASP A 205 18.25 -11.09 -9.32
C ASP A 205 16.79 -10.89 -8.93
N LEU A 206 15.85 -11.02 -9.92
CA LEU A 206 14.43 -10.76 -9.68
C LEU A 206 13.85 -11.71 -8.63
N GLN A 207 13.23 -11.16 -7.61
CA GLN A 207 12.63 -11.88 -6.51
C GLN A 207 11.10 -12.00 -6.68
N HIS A 208 10.54 -13.06 -6.10
CA HIS A 208 9.09 -13.33 -6.08
C HIS A 208 8.65 -13.65 -4.65
N GLY A 209 7.45 -13.17 -4.30
CA GLY A 209 6.87 -13.39 -2.97
C GLY A 209 6.21 -14.78 -2.83
N ARG A 210 6.98 -15.89 -2.77
CA ARG A 210 6.45 -17.26 -2.74
C ARG A 210 6.98 -18.04 -1.54
N ALA A 211 6.07 -18.59 -0.72
CA ALA A 211 6.45 -19.47 0.39
C ALA A 211 6.77 -20.87 -0.11
N GLU A 212 8.01 -21.11 -0.45
CA GLU A 212 8.49 -22.38 -0.97
C GLU A 212 9.33 -23.16 0.06
N GLY A 213 9.30 -24.48 -0.03
CA GLY A 213 10.08 -25.41 0.81
C GLY A 213 9.44 -25.64 2.18
N ILE A 214 8.79 -26.79 2.33
CA ILE A 214 8.16 -27.23 3.57
C ILE A 214 9.22 -27.28 4.69
N GLY A 215 8.88 -26.68 5.84
CA GLY A 215 9.77 -26.56 7.00
C GLY A 215 10.67 -25.33 6.99
N ASN A 216 10.74 -24.59 5.89
CA ASN A 216 11.50 -23.34 5.85
C ASN A 216 10.95 -22.31 6.86
N PRO A 217 11.83 -21.61 7.60
CA PRO A 217 11.42 -20.62 8.59
C PRO A 217 10.82 -19.38 7.93
N VAL A 218 9.77 -18.88 8.56
CA VAL A 218 9.14 -17.59 8.24
C VAL A 218 9.70 -16.57 9.24
N ILE A 219 10.36 -15.54 8.72
CA ILE A 219 11.08 -14.54 9.50
C ILE A 219 10.42 -13.18 9.34
N TYR A 220 10.11 -12.56 10.47
CA TYR A 220 9.69 -11.17 10.55
C TYR A 220 10.92 -10.27 10.61
N VAL A 221 10.95 -9.20 9.84
CA VAL A 221 12.05 -8.22 9.79
C VAL A 221 11.50 -6.81 9.83
N GLY A 222 12.08 -5.95 10.66
CA GLY A 222 11.75 -4.52 10.71
C GLY A 222 11.16 -4.05 12.03
N ALA A 223 10.39 -2.96 11.98
CA ALA A 223 9.80 -2.30 13.14
C ALA A 223 8.83 -3.19 13.92
N ALA A 224 8.73 -2.99 15.23
CA ALA A 224 7.78 -3.72 16.05
C ALA A 224 6.32 -3.34 15.72
N THR A 225 5.43 -4.33 15.74
CA THR A 225 4.00 -4.20 15.45
C THR A 225 3.29 -3.36 16.52
N GLY A 226 2.56 -2.33 16.09
CA GLY A 226 1.69 -1.50 16.93
C GLY A 226 0.22 -1.63 16.51
N ARG A 227 -0.65 -0.80 17.10
CA ARG A 227 -2.08 -0.73 16.74
C ARG A 227 -2.39 0.25 15.61
N ASP A 228 -1.38 0.85 15.00
CA ASP A 228 -1.53 1.77 13.89
C ASP A 228 -1.94 1.05 12.60
N GLY A 229 -2.78 1.71 11.82
CA GLY A 229 -3.24 1.22 10.54
C GLY A 229 -4.24 0.05 10.58
N ILE A 230 -4.71 -0.39 11.75
CA ILE A 230 -5.77 -1.40 11.82
C ILE A 230 -7.00 -0.87 11.09
N HIS A 231 -7.51 -1.64 10.12
CA HIS A 231 -8.53 -1.23 9.13
C HIS A 231 -8.10 -0.16 8.12
N GLY A 232 -6.82 0.13 7.95
CA GLY A 232 -6.34 1.11 6.96
C GLY A 232 -6.79 0.75 5.54
N ALA A 233 -6.60 -0.49 5.12
CA ALA A 233 -7.05 -0.97 3.80
C ALA A 233 -8.58 -0.90 3.61
N THR A 234 -9.37 -1.19 4.66
CA THR A 234 -10.83 -1.05 4.62
C THR A 234 -11.22 0.42 4.53
N PHE A 235 -10.62 1.27 5.35
CA PHE A 235 -10.84 2.71 5.35
C PHE A 235 -10.51 3.35 3.99
N ALA A 236 -9.48 2.89 3.30
CA ALA A 236 -9.11 3.39 1.97
C ALA A 236 -10.21 3.17 0.91
N SER A 237 -11.18 2.29 1.17
CA SER A 237 -12.30 1.97 0.28
C SER A 237 -13.65 2.56 0.74
N GLU A 238 -13.68 3.31 1.85
CA GLU A 238 -14.89 3.96 2.38
C GLU A 238 -15.11 5.37 1.78
N GLU A 239 -16.33 5.88 1.85
CA GLU A 239 -16.60 7.29 1.53
C GLU A 239 -16.18 8.18 2.71
N LEU A 240 -15.47 9.29 2.41
CA LEU A 240 -15.12 10.29 3.41
C LEU A 240 -16.34 11.12 3.80
N ASN A 241 -16.56 11.26 5.11
CA ASN A 241 -17.63 12.06 5.70
C ASN A 241 -17.11 12.84 6.93
N GLU A 242 -17.99 13.57 7.61
CA GLU A 242 -17.62 14.37 8.79
C GLU A 242 -17.09 13.53 9.97
N GLU A 243 -17.45 12.24 10.04
CA GLU A 243 -16.97 11.32 11.08
C GLU A 243 -15.60 10.70 10.75
N SER A 244 -15.10 10.91 9.53
CA SER A 244 -13.84 10.30 9.07
C SER A 244 -12.62 10.76 9.86
N GLU A 245 -12.67 11.92 10.52
CA GLU A 245 -11.60 12.34 11.44
C GLU A 245 -11.42 11.41 12.65
N ALA A 246 -12.48 10.72 13.08
CA ALA A 246 -12.41 9.69 14.12
C ALA A 246 -11.58 8.46 13.68
N LYS A 247 -11.38 8.27 12.37
CA LYS A 247 -10.55 7.22 11.77
C LYS A 247 -9.04 7.54 11.78
N ARG A 248 -8.61 8.64 12.39
CA ARG A 248 -7.18 9.01 12.52
C ARG A 248 -6.27 7.88 13.00
N PRO A 249 -6.66 7.01 13.95
CA PRO A 249 -5.86 5.84 14.36
C PRO A 249 -5.63 4.81 13.24
N SER A 250 -6.45 4.80 12.19
CA SER A 250 -6.27 3.95 11.00
C SER A 250 -5.22 4.49 10.02
N VAL A 251 -4.67 5.68 10.26
CA VAL A 251 -3.57 6.23 9.45
C VAL A 251 -2.26 5.68 10.00
N GLN A 252 -1.46 5.12 9.12
CA GLN A 252 -0.13 4.60 9.44
C GLN A 252 0.84 5.75 9.72
N VAL A 253 1.90 5.45 10.48
CA VAL A 253 3.01 6.37 10.76
C VAL A 253 4.28 5.80 10.16
N GLY A 254 4.91 6.54 9.26
CA GLY A 254 6.15 6.11 8.60
C GLY A 254 7.41 6.54 9.36
N ASP A 255 8.38 5.64 9.44
CA ASP A 255 9.75 5.89 9.92
C ASP A 255 10.74 5.71 8.76
N PRO A 256 11.08 6.79 8.02
CA PRO A 256 11.95 6.69 6.86
C PRO A 256 13.39 6.27 7.21
N PHE A 257 13.85 6.48 8.43
CA PHE A 257 15.16 6.00 8.87
C PHE A 257 15.16 4.47 8.99
N MET A 258 14.20 3.90 9.71
CA MET A 258 14.01 2.44 9.75
C MET A 258 13.76 1.88 8.34
N GLY A 259 12.95 2.55 7.53
CA GLY A 259 12.71 2.18 6.13
C GLY A 259 13.99 2.07 5.32
N LYS A 260 14.94 2.99 5.53
CA LYS A 260 16.26 2.95 4.89
C LYS A 260 17.09 1.75 5.34
N LEU A 261 17.11 1.46 6.63
CA LEU A 261 17.85 0.31 7.16
C LEU A 261 17.27 -1.01 6.65
N VAL A 262 15.96 -1.17 6.65
CA VAL A 262 15.27 -2.36 6.13
C VAL A 262 15.54 -2.56 4.64
N LEU A 263 15.53 -1.47 3.84
CA LEU A 263 15.88 -1.52 2.43
C LEU A 263 17.29 -2.10 2.20
N GLU A 264 18.28 -1.56 2.88
CA GLU A 264 19.67 -2.02 2.69
C GLU A 264 19.87 -3.46 3.21
N ALA A 265 19.24 -3.80 4.34
CA ALA A 265 19.25 -5.17 4.85
C ALA A 265 18.61 -6.15 3.85
N CYS A 266 17.46 -5.86 3.28
CA CYS A 266 16.79 -6.72 2.30
C CYS A 266 17.64 -6.92 1.04
N LEU A 267 18.22 -5.86 0.50
CA LEU A 267 19.08 -5.98 -0.69
C LEU A 267 20.33 -6.82 -0.43
N GLU A 268 20.93 -6.76 0.77
CA GLU A 268 22.05 -7.62 1.16
C GLU A 268 21.61 -9.06 1.40
N LEU A 269 20.45 -9.27 2.01
CA LEU A 269 19.84 -10.59 2.21
C LEU A 269 19.64 -11.36 0.90
N PHE A 270 19.17 -10.70 -0.15
CA PHE A 270 19.05 -11.34 -1.47
C PHE A 270 20.40 -11.80 -2.02
N GLN A 271 21.43 -10.98 -1.87
CA GLN A 271 22.78 -11.33 -2.34
C GLN A 271 23.39 -12.49 -1.55
N SER A 272 23.03 -12.69 -0.28
CA SER A 272 23.50 -13.81 0.52
C SER A 272 23.02 -15.16 -0.01
N GLY A 273 21.86 -15.19 -0.68
CA GLY A 273 21.19 -16.42 -1.11
C GLY A 273 20.64 -17.24 0.06
N ALA A 274 20.56 -16.70 1.29
CA ALA A 274 19.94 -17.33 2.45
C ALA A 274 18.40 -17.22 2.42
N VAL A 275 17.88 -16.20 1.75
CA VAL A 275 16.46 -15.92 1.62
C VAL A 275 15.92 -16.54 0.33
N ILE A 276 14.71 -17.08 0.38
CA ILE A 276 13.98 -17.65 -0.76
C ILE A 276 13.04 -16.60 -1.34
N SER A 277 12.32 -15.90 -0.45
CA SER A 277 11.32 -14.91 -0.86
C SER A 277 11.11 -13.85 0.20
N VAL A 278 10.67 -12.69 -0.24
CA VAL A 278 10.34 -11.53 0.61
C VAL A 278 9.04 -10.92 0.13
N GLN A 279 8.20 -10.52 1.07
CA GLN A 279 6.99 -9.72 0.83
C GLN A 279 6.97 -8.57 1.83
N ASP A 280 6.52 -7.39 1.38
CA ASP A 280 6.29 -6.30 2.33
C ASP A 280 5.01 -6.54 3.15
N MET A 281 4.95 -5.94 4.32
CA MET A 281 3.75 -5.89 5.16
C MET A 281 3.10 -4.52 4.97
N GLY A 282 2.51 -4.29 3.80
CA GLY A 282 1.78 -3.08 3.45
C GLY A 282 0.33 -3.12 3.95
N ALA A 283 -0.61 -3.02 3.03
CA ALA A 283 -2.03 -3.15 3.33
C ALA A 283 -2.33 -4.49 4.00
N ALA A 284 -3.20 -4.46 5.02
CA ALA A 284 -3.53 -5.62 5.86
C ALA A 284 -2.33 -6.30 6.56
N GLY A 285 -1.16 -5.71 6.53
CA GLY A 285 0.00 -6.11 7.32
C GLY A 285 0.40 -7.58 7.17
N LEU A 286 0.49 -8.30 8.31
CA LEU A 286 0.89 -9.70 8.34
C LEU A 286 -0.14 -10.62 7.66
N THR A 287 -1.42 -10.23 7.62
CA THR A 287 -2.48 -10.99 6.95
C THR A 287 -2.19 -11.13 5.46
N CYS A 288 -2.03 -10.02 4.74
CA CYS A 288 -1.82 -10.01 3.29
C CYS A 288 -0.51 -10.72 2.93
N SER A 289 0.60 -10.33 3.57
CA SER A 289 1.91 -10.90 3.28
C SER A 289 1.95 -12.43 3.47
N SER A 290 1.41 -12.96 4.58
CA SER A 290 1.44 -14.39 4.85
C SER A 290 0.51 -15.20 3.94
N THR A 291 -0.68 -14.69 3.65
CA THR A 291 -1.67 -15.40 2.80
C THR A 291 -1.23 -15.42 1.33
N GLU A 292 -0.76 -14.30 0.81
CA GLU A 292 -0.32 -14.21 -0.59
C GLU A 292 0.94 -15.03 -0.86
N MET A 293 1.95 -14.94 0.02
CA MET A 293 3.16 -15.75 -0.14
C MET A 293 2.83 -17.25 -0.08
N ALA A 294 1.95 -17.67 0.83
CA ALA A 294 1.54 -19.05 0.98
C ALA A 294 0.78 -19.56 -0.26
N GLU A 295 -0.20 -18.78 -0.74
CA GLU A 295 -0.99 -19.11 -1.93
C GLU A 295 -0.11 -19.21 -3.18
N LYS A 296 0.74 -18.22 -3.45
CA LYS A 296 1.68 -18.20 -4.59
C LYS A 296 2.70 -19.34 -4.53
N GLY A 297 3.08 -19.78 -3.34
CA GLY A 297 3.97 -20.93 -3.11
C GLY A 297 3.27 -22.29 -3.19
N GLY A 298 1.95 -22.32 -3.24
CA GLY A 298 1.16 -23.56 -3.22
C GLY A 298 1.25 -24.33 -1.89
N ASN A 299 1.62 -23.65 -0.81
CA ASN A 299 1.82 -24.20 0.53
C ASN A 299 0.97 -23.43 1.54
N GLY A 300 1.06 -23.78 2.83
CA GLY A 300 0.53 -22.96 3.91
C GLY A 300 1.60 -22.37 4.80
N MET A 301 1.17 -21.57 5.75
CA MET A 301 2.02 -21.04 6.81
C MET A 301 1.43 -21.32 8.19
N GLU A 302 2.27 -21.72 9.13
CA GLU A 302 1.97 -21.77 10.55
C GLU A 302 2.74 -20.66 11.24
N LEU A 303 2.04 -19.70 11.87
CA LEU A 303 2.63 -18.56 12.57
C LEU A 303 2.30 -18.62 14.05
N ASP A 304 3.29 -18.33 14.89
CA ASP A 304 3.15 -18.12 16.33
C ASP A 304 3.17 -16.61 16.63
N LEU A 305 2.00 -16.07 16.91
CA LEU A 305 1.81 -14.63 17.12
C LEU A 305 2.49 -14.11 18.40
N ASP A 306 2.80 -15.00 19.34
CA ASP A 306 3.56 -14.63 20.55
C ASP A 306 5.01 -14.25 20.23
N LEU A 307 5.54 -14.69 19.09
CA LEU A 307 6.88 -14.39 18.62
C LEU A 307 6.97 -13.10 17.79
N VAL A 308 5.81 -12.54 17.38
CA VAL A 308 5.79 -11.29 16.61
C VAL A 308 6.21 -10.13 17.53
N PRO A 309 7.23 -9.33 17.17
CA PRO A 309 7.65 -8.19 17.97
C PRO A 309 6.52 -7.15 18.08
N GLN A 310 6.18 -6.77 19.30
CA GLN A 310 5.09 -5.84 19.61
C GLN A 310 5.63 -4.61 20.34
N ARG A 311 5.20 -3.42 19.90
CA ARG A 311 5.44 -2.16 20.64
C ARG A 311 4.28 -1.73 21.53
N ALA A 312 3.11 -2.33 21.32
CA ALA A 312 1.94 -2.15 22.18
C ALA A 312 1.76 -3.39 23.06
N LEU A 313 1.40 -3.19 24.34
CA LEU A 313 1.20 -4.28 25.28
C LEU A 313 -0.11 -5.03 24.98
N GLU A 314 -0.09 -6.34 25.19
CA GLU A 314 -1.27 -7.21 25.15
C GLU A 314 -2.09 -7.08 23.85
N MET A 315 -1.43 -7.10 22.70
CA MET A 315 -2.14 -7.13 21.44
C MET A 315 -2.84 -8.48 21.24
N SER A 316 -4.08 -8.41 20.74
CA SER A 316 -4.83 -9.61 20.36
C SER A 316 -4.37 -10.17 19.04
N PRO A 317 -4.68 -11.45 18.70
CA PRO A 317 -4.41 -12.03 17.40
C PRO A 317 -4.96 -11.18 16.24
N TYR A 318 -6.17 -10.65 16.43
CA TYR A 318 -6.80 -9.72 15.49
C TYR A 318 -5.96 -8.46 15.27
N GLU A 319 -5.50 -7.80 16.33
CA GLU A 319 -4.69 -6.60 16.25
C GLU A 319 -3.30 -6.85 15.61
N ILE A 320 -2.67 -7.99 15.93
CA ILE A 320 -1.36 -8.38 15.37
C ILE A 320 -1.45 -8.63 13.87
N MET A 321 -2.48 -9.36 13.43
CA MET A 321 -2.64 -9.75 12.03
C MET A 321 -3.04 -8.57 11.12
N LEU A 322 -3.90 -7.66 11.62
CA LEU A 322 -4.44 -6.56 10.83
C LEU A 322 -3.71 -5.22 11.01
N SER A 323 -2.70 -5.17 11.88
CA SER A 323 -1.85 -3.99 12.02
C SER A 323 -1.14 -3.68 10.71
N GLU A 324 -1.15 -2.42 10.28
CA GLU A 324 -0.40 -1.93 9.12
C GLU A 324 0.77 -1.05 9.56
N SER A 325 1.39 -1.32 10.72
CA SER A 325 2.65 -0.68 11.11
C SER A 325 3.65 -0.77 9.97
N GLN A 326 4.28 0.34 9.66
CA GLN A 326 5.16 0.47 8.50
C GLN A 326 6.55 -0.16 8.74
N GLU A 327 7.39 -0.19 7.73
CA GLU A 327 8.78 -0.65 7.76
C GLU A 327 8.94 -2.09 8.25
N ARG A 328 8.06 -2.99 7.78
CA ARG A 328 8.06 -4.41 8.10
C ARG A 328 8.07 -5.26 6.84
N MET A 329 8.82 -6.37 6.89
CA MET A 329 8.91 -7.36 5.81
C MET A 329 8.71 -8.76 6.38
N LEU A 330 8.10 -9.64 5.58
CA LEU A 330 8.00 -11.06 5.84
C LEU A 330 8.89 -11.83 4.87
N LEU A 331 9.74 -12.68 5.41
CA LEU A 331 10.70 -13.45 4.64
C LEU A 331 10.48 -14.95 4.83
N VAL A 332 10.76 -15.72 3.78
CA VAL A 332 11.01 -17.18 3.90
C VAL A 332 12.49 -17.41 3.66
N ALA A 333 13.18 -17.95 4.66
CA ALA A 333 14.59 -18.26 4.56
C ALA A 333 14.82 -19.76 4.35
N LYS A 334 15.99 -20.14 3.87
CA LYS A 334 16.41 -21.55 3.78
C LYS A 334 16.64 -22.12 5.18
N ALA A 335 16.03 -23.25 5.48
CA ALA A 335 16.23 -23.94 6.76
C ALA A 335 17.72 -24.16 7.07
N GLY A 336 18.14 -23.81 8.29
CA GLY A 336 19.54 -23.88 8.75
C GLY A 336 20.41 -22.69 8.37
N ARG A 337 19.86 -21.64 7.70
CA ARG A 337 20.56 -20.40 7.38
C ARG A 337 19.98 -19.18 8.09
N GLU A 338 19.15 -19.38 9.11
CA GLU A 338 18.49 -18.30 9.86
C GLU A 338 19.51 -17.36 10.53
N GLU A 339 20.61 -17.92 11.07
CA GLU A 339 21.61 -17.11 11.75
C GLU A 339 22.29 -16.13 10.79
N GLU A 340 22.53 -16.51 9.55
CA GLU A 340 23.07 -15.61 8.52
C GLU A 340 22.11 -14.45 8.23
N VAL A 341 20.78 -14.71 8.20
CA VAL A 341 19.75 -13.66 8.08
C VAL A 341 19.84 -12.72 9.28
N PHE A 342 19.95 -13.26 10.50
CA PHE A 342 20.04 -12.44 11.70
C PHE A 342 21.34 -11.65 11.79
N GLU A 343 22.48 -12.18 11.30
CA GLU A 343 23.74 -11.44 11.24
C GLU A 343 23.64 -10.23 10.31
N ILE A 344 23.07 -10.38 9.13
CA ILE A 344 22.84 -9.27 8.20
C ILE A 344 21.89 -8.24 8.82
N CYS A 345 20.79 -8.67 9.42
CA CYS A 345 19.86 -7.76 10.10
C CYS A 345 20.53 -7.02 11.26
N ARG A 346 21.33 -7.69 12.09
CA ARG A 346 22.11 -7.03 13.17
C ARG A 346 23.10 -6.01 12.65
N LYS A 347 23.79 -6.30 11.54
CA LYS A 347 24.70 -5.34 10.88
C LYS A 347 23.99 -4.04 10.52
N TRP A 348 22.75 -4.13 10.07
CA TRP A 348 21.93 -2.99 9.70
C TRP A 348 21.07 -2.45 10.86
N GLU A 349 21.24 -2.95 12.07
CA GLU A 349 20.45 -2.59 13.26
C GLU A 349 18.93 -2.77 13.06
N VAL A 350 18.55 -3.76 12.24
CA VAL A 350 17.16 -4.10 11.95
C VAL A 350 16.72 -5.28 12.80
N PRO A 351 15.66 -5.17 13.62
CA PRO A 351 15.10 -6.30 14.33
C PRO A 351 14.65 -7.42 13.39
N ALA A 352 14.95 -8.67 13.76
CA ALA A 352 14.47 -9.83 13.02
C ALA A 352 14.25 -11.02 13.96
N CYS A 353 13.21 -11.82 13.70
CA CYS A 353 12.94 -13.04 14.45
C CYS A 353 12.14 -14.04 13.61
N THR A 354 12.34 -15.34 13.88
CA THR A 354 11.49 -16.38 13.32
C THR A 354 10.13 -16.37 14.02
N ILE A 355 9.06 -16.25 13.26
CA ILE A 355 7.69 -16.23 13.77
C ILE A 355 6.87 -17.46 13.32
N GLY A 356 7.42 -18.32 12.50
CA GLY A 356 6.69 -19.48 11.98
C GLY A 356 7.47 -20.28 10.97
N ARG A 357 6.74 -21.08 10.22
CA ARG A 357 7.31 -21.97 9.18
C ARG A 357 6.31 -22.21 8.04
N VAL A 358 6.84 -22.60 6.91
CA VAL A 358 6.07 -23.13 5.76
C VAL A 358 5.60 -24.54 6.06
N ILE A 359 4.32 -24.83 5.82
CA ILE A 359 3.67 -26.14 6.06
C ILE A 359 3.07 -26.69 4.77
N PRO A 360 2.90 -28.03 4.66
CA PRO A 360 2.38 -28.65 3.43
C PRO A 360 0.88 -28.45 3.20
N GLU A 361 0.10 -28.24 4.27
CA GLU A 361 -1.33 -27.95 4.16
C GLU A 361 -1.55 -26.53 3.65
N THR A 362 -2.40 -26.33 2.66
CA THR A 362 -2.72 -25.00 2.08
C THR A 362 -3.65 -24.20 2.99
N VAL A 363 -3.16 -23.92 4.20
CA VAL A 363 -3.88 -23.17 5.24
C VAL A 363 -2.99 -22.10 5.85
N LEU A 364 -3.58 -20.99 6.30
CA LEU A 364 -2.97 -20.09 7.26
C LEU A 364 -3.39 -20.54 8.66
N ARG A 365 -2.42 -21.02 9.44
CA ARG A 365 -2.62 -21.46 10.84
C ARG A 365 -1.96 -20.49 11.78
N LEU A 366 -2.75 -19.89 12.68
CA LEU A 366 -2.29 -18.92 13.67
C LEU A 366 -2.38 -19.49 15.06
N LYS A 367 -1.28 -19.38 15.83
CA LYS A 367 -1.20 -19.74 17.23
C LYS A 367 -1.01 -18.49 18.10
N HIS A 368 -1.65 -18.49 19.25
CA HIS A 368 -1.47 -17.44 20.25
C HIS A 368 -1.68 -18.01 21.65
N ARG A 369 -0.75 -17.74 22.57
CA ARG A 369 -0.78 -18.26 23.95
C ARG A 369 -0.98 -19.78 24.03
N GLY A 370 -0.33 -20.50 23.11
CA GLY A 370 -0.39 -21.96 23.03
C GLY A 370 -1.73 -22.53 22.49
N ALA A 371 -2.68 -21.69 22.08
CA ALA A 371 -3.95 -22.10 21.48
C ALA A 371 -4.02 -21.72 19.99
N SER A 372 -4.91 -22.38 19.25
CA SER A 372 -5.24 -21.98 17.87
C SER A 372 -6.08 -20.69 17.90
N ALA A 373 -5.55 -19.63 17.27
CA ALA A 373 -6.24 -18.35 17.11
C ALA A 373 -7.09 -18.32 15.83
N ALA A 374 -6.60 -18.95 14.76
CA ALA A 374 -7.34 -19.11 13.50
C ALA A 374 -6.74 -20.26 12.69
N GLU A 375 -7.58 -20.86 11.84
CA GLU A 375 -7.16 -21.81 10.81
C GLU A 375 -8.01 -21.56 9.56
N LEU A 376 -7.40 -21.05 8.51
CA LEU A 376 -8.07 -20.55 7.31
C LEU A 376 -7.54 -21.26 6.07
N PRO A 377 -8.37 -22.06 5.38
CA PRO A 377 -8.04 -22.60 4.07
C PRO A 377 -7.84 -21.48 3.06
N LEU A 378 -6.67 -21.44 2.40
CA LEU A 378 -6.28 -20.33 1.51
C LEU A 378 -7.15 -20.25 0.26
N ASP A 379 -7.55 -21.40 -0.29
CA ASP A 379 -8.48 -21.49 -1.42
C ASP A 379 -9.83 -20.86 -1.12
N ARG A 380 -10.30 -20.98 0.13
CA ARG A 380 -11.56 -20.38 0.60
C ARG A 380 -11.41 -18.90 0.92
N LEU A 381 -10.27 -18.51 1.43
CA LEU A 381 -9.99 -17.11 1.77
C LEU A 381 -9.76 -16.25 0.51
N LEU A 382 -8.93 -16.70 -0.41
CA LEU A 382 -8.49 -15.91 -1.58
C LEU A 382 -9.31 -16.25 -2.83
N GLY A 383 -9.56 -17.56 -3.07
CA GLY A 383 -10.24 -18.03 -4.27
C GLY A 383 -11.76 -17.85 -4.27
N SER A 384 -12.38 -17.69 -3.10
CA SER A 384 -13.85 -17.61 -2.96
C SER A 384 -14.37 -16.18 -2.75
N CYS A 385 -13.51 -15.15 -2.84
CA CYS A 385 -13.95 -13.77 -2.75
C CYS A 385 -14.99 -13.47 -3.85
N PRO A 386 -16.17 -12.92 -3.52
CA PRO A 386 -17.19 -12.61 -4.52
C PRO A 386 -16.71 -11.53 -5.47
N LEU A 387 -16.98 -11.70 -6.77
CA LEU A 387 -16.73 -10.70 -7.81
C LEU A 387 -18.04 -10.02 -8.19
N TYR A 388 -18.09 -8.70 -8.08
CA TYR A 388 -19.29 -7.93 -8.40
C TYR A 388 -19.20 -7.33 -9.79
N GLN A 389 -20.14 -7.72 -10.65
CA GLN A 389 -20.33 -7.07 -11.94
C GLN A 389 -21.19 -5.83 -11.75
N ARG A 390 -20.64 -4.65 -12.06
CA ARG A 390 -21.34 -3.39 -12.03
C ARG A 390 -21.60 -2.89 -13.44
N ASP A 391 -22.80 -2.38 -13.68
CA ASP A 391 -23.13 -1.74 -14.95
C ASP A 391 -22.37 -0.42 -15.09
N ALA A 392 -21.66 -0.27 -16.23
CA ALA A 392 -20.94 0.94 -16.56
C ALA A 392 -21.73 1.73 -17.62
N VAL A 393 -22.32 2.85 -17.22
CA VAL A 393 -23.08 3.73 -18.11
C VAL A 393 -22.41 5.11 -18.18
N PRO A 394 -22.11 5.64 -19.39
CA PRO A 394 -21.60 7.00 -19.52
C PRO A 394 -22.58 8.01 -18.96
N SER A 395 -22.11 8.97 -18.17
CA SER A 395 -22.98 10.05 -17.68
C SER A 395 -23.44 10.95 -18.83
N GLU A 396 -24.64 11.55 -18.72
CA GLU A 396 -25.13 12.53 -19.70
C GLU A 396 -24.15 13.69 -19.89
N LYS A 397 -23.50 14.13 -18.82
CA LYS A 397 -22.45 15.15 -18.86
C LYS A 397 -21.27 14.74 -19.74
N GLN A 398 -20.84 13.48 -19.64
CA GLN A 398 -19.77 12.95 -20.49
C GLN A 398 -20.19 12.88 -21.95
N LEU A 399 -21.39 12.35 -22.23
CA LEU A 399 -21.93 12.28 -23.57
C LEU A 399 -22.09 13.67 -24.20
N SER A 400 -22.53 14.67 -23.42
CA SER A 400 -22.63 16.06 -23.87
C SER A 400 -21.27 16.68 -24.17
N ARG A 401 -20.24 16.37 -23.36
CA ARG A 401 -18.86 16.83 -23.59
C ARG A 401 -18.26 16.23 -24.85
N GLN A 402 -18.48 14.96 -25.12
CA GLN A 402 -18.02 14.28 -26.33
C GLN A 402 -18.65 14.88 -27.61
N LYS A 403 -19.87 15.43 -27.50
CA LYS A 403 -20.56 16.09 -28.62
C LYS A 403 -20.08 17.53 -28.85
N LYS A 404 -19.39 18.15 -27.88
CA LYS A 404 -18.86 19.51 -28.04
C LYS A 404 -17.62 19.48 -28.93
N ASN A 405 -17.72 20.19 -30.05
CA ASN A 405 -16.58 20.36 -30.94
C ASN A 405 -15.58 21.34 -30.27
N ALA A 406 -14.36 20.88 -30.02
CA ALA A 406 -13.32 21.68 -29.37
C ALA A 406 -12.87 22.91 -30.18
N VAL A 407 -13.30 23.02 -31.43
CA VAL A 407 -12.87 24.09 -32.37
C VAL A 407 -13.68 25.39 -32.22
N ASN A 408 -14.82 25.38 -31.51
CA ASN A 408 -15.65 26.57 -31.33
C ASN A 408 -15.38 27.27 -29.99
N TRP A 409 -14.19 27.83 -29.85
CA TRP A 409 -13.85 28.71 -28.74
C TRP A 409 -13.87 30.15 -29.23
N ASP A 410 -14.57 31.03 -28.51
CA ASP A 410 -14.48 32.46 -28.75
C ASP A 410 -13.07 32.91 -28.30
N VAL A 411 -12.27 33.35 -29.25
CA VAL A 411 -10.96 33.89 -28.97
C VAL A 411 -11.16 35.34 -28.47
N PRO A 412 -10.73 35.69 -27.26
CA PRO A 412 -10.88 37.05 -26.76
C PRO A 412 -10.03 38.04 -27.56
N ASP A 413 -10.52 39.27 -27.67
CA ASP A 413 -9.86 40.33 -28.44
C ASP A 413 -8.48 40.68 -27.86
N ASP A 414 -8.31 40.64 -26.54
CA ASP A 414 -7.04 40.85 -25.85
C ASP A 414 -6.42 39.53 -25.38
N ILE A 415 -5.65 38.90 -26.26
CA ILE A 415 -4.90 37.66 -25.96
C ILE A 415 -3.84 37.93 -24.89
N GLY A 416 -3.26 39.15 -24.82
CA GLY A 416 -2.26 39.51 -23.83
C GLY A 416 -2.84 39.56 -22.41
N ALA A 417 -4.05 40.08 -22.25
CA ALA A 417 -4.76 40.07 -20.97
C ALA A 417 -5.11 38.63 -20.57
N LEU A 418 -5.64 37.82 -21.48
CA LEU A 418 -5.92 36.41 -21.23
C LEU A 418 -4.66 35.64 -20.80
N PHE A 419 -3.54 35.84 -21.50
CA PHE A 419 -2.29 35.19 -21.16
C PHE A 419 -1.82 35.55 -19.75
N LYS A 420 -1.87 36.83 -19.36
CA LYS A 420 -1.54 37.26 -18.00
C LYS A 420 -2.46 36.65 -16.94
N GLU A 421 -3.74 36.49 -17.25
CA GLU A 421 -4.67 35.80 -16.35
C GLU A 421 -4.36 34.31 -16.24
N MET A 422 -4.02 33.65 -17.33
CA MET A 422 -3.73 32.23 -17.36
C MET A 422 -2.46 31.87 -16.58
N ILE A 423 -1.35 32.58 -16.77
CA ILE A 423 -0.05 32.23 -16.16
C ILE A 423 -0.05 32.35 -14.63
N VAL A 424 -0.97 33.09 -14.05
CA VAL A 424 -1.13 33.20 -12.59
C VAL A 424 -2.08 32.17 -12.00
N GLN A 425 -2.76 31.39 -12.85
CA GLN A 425 -3.59 30.29 -12.34
C GLN A 425 -2.72 29.21 -11.71
N PRO A 426 -3.13 28.60 -10.60
CA PRO A 426 -2.36 27.55 -9.92
C PRO A 426 -1.93 26.41 -10.85
N GLU A 427 -2.75 26.08 -11.86
CA GLU A 427 -2.45 25.04 -12.86
C GLU A 427 -1.21 25.35 -13.70
N LEU A 428 -1.02 26.60 -14.08
CA LEU A 428 0.06 27.06 -14.97
C LEU A 428 1.19 27.75 -14.21
N ALA A 429 0.93 28.24 -13.01
CA ALA A 429 1.93 28.89 -12.18
C ALA A 429 3.10 27.95 -11.82
N SER A 430 4.25 28.56 -11.54
CA SER A 430 5.45 27.82 -11.15
C SER A 430 5.21 26.89 -9.96
N LYS A 431 5.62 25.63 -10.08
CA LYS A 431 5.58 24.63 -8.99
C LYS A 431 6.89 24.65 -8.16
N ARG A 432 7.70 25.72 -8.26
CA ARG A 432 9.00 25.83 -7.59
C ARG A 432 8.92 25.60 -6.09
N TRP A 433 7.85 26.05 -5.43
CA TRP A 433 7.62 25.82 -4.00
C TRP A 433 7.54 24.32 -3.68
N VAL A 434 6.95 23.50 -4.55
CA VAL A 434 6.85 22.06 -4.39
C VAL A 434 8.19 21.38 -4.59
N TYR A 435 8.78 21.49 -5.80
CA TYR A 435 9.94 20.69 -6.14
C TYR A 435 11.22 21.11 -5.40
N ARG A 436 11.28 22.31 -4.80
CA ARG A 436 12.41 22.70 -3.94
C ARG A 436 12.42 22.00 -2.58
N GLN A 437 11.33 21.35 -2.17
CA GLN A 437 11.27 20.57 -0.95
C GLN A 437 11.81 19.14 -1.16
N TYR A 438 11.85 18.69 -2.40
CA TYR A 438 12.33 17.37 -2.76
C TYR A 438 13.83 17.40 -3.07
N ASP A 439 14.55 16.41 -2.53
CA ASP A 439 15.93 16.21 -2.93
C ASP A 439 15.97 15.55 -4.31
N SER A 440 16.47 16.27 -5.30
CA SER A 440 16.61 15.79 -6.68
C SER A 440 18.04 15.37 -7.02
N MET A 441 18.99 15.52 -6.09
CA MET A 441 20.43 15.32 -6.35
C MET A 441 21.09 14.28 -5.44
N VAL A 442 20.34 13.65 -4.56
CA VAL A 442 20.86 12.67 -3.61
C VAL A 442 21.55 11.53 -4.34
N ARG A 443 22.70 11.09 -3.83
CA ARG A 443 23.56 10.05 -4.41
C ARG A 443 24.05 10.34 -5.84
N THR A 444 24.01 11.58 -6.28
CA THR A 444 24.33 11.98 -7.67
C THR A 444 23.52 11.22 -8.75
N LEU A 445 22.37 10.68 -8.37
CA LEU A 445 21.47 9.96 -9.29
C LEU A 445 20.52 10.88 -10.05
N SER A 446 20.57 12.19 -9.81
CA SER A 446 19.65 13.12 -10.45
C SER A 446 20.01 13.39 -11.90
N LEU A 447 18.98 13.56 -12.72
CA LEU A 447 19.10 13.94 -14.13
C LEU A 447 19.60 15.39 -14.36
N ILE A 448 19.79 16.14 -13.27
CA ILE A 448 20.20 17.57 -13.35
C ILE A 448 21.64 17.74 -13.85
N HIS A 449 22.40 16.66 -13.86
CA HIS A 449 23.77 16.62 -14.36
C HIS A 449 23.93 16.02 -15.79
N ILE A 450 22.83 15.79 -16.46
CA ILE A 450 22.84 15.31 -17.85
C ILE A 450 22.91 16.48 -18.83
#